data_4f554d7b185a7d7c48a26ea906b2ad88
#
_entry.id   4f554d7b185a7d7c48a26ea906b2ad88
#
_cell.length_a   1.000
_cell.length_b   1.000
_cell.length_c   1.000
_cell.angle_alpha   90.00
_cell.angle_beta   90.00
_cell.angle_gamma   90.00
#
_symmetry.space_group_name_H-M   'P 1'
#
loop_
_entity.id
_entity.type
_entity.pdbx_description
1 polymer ?
#
loop_
_entity_poly.entity_id
_entity_poly.type
_entity_poly.pdbx_seq_one_letter_code
_entity_poly.pdbx_strand_id
1 'polypeptide(L)'
;MSKTKELFWTFFKIGAFTFGGGYAMVALLQNEFVEEKKWLTKEEFLDMVAIAESTPGPVAVNSATYIGYKIEGAAGAAASTVAVCLPSFAVIYLISLFFDQFLRLSVVASAFHGIQVCVIYLILSAGLKMLKELERSIFNIVILTAVAAAMVGCSIAAVSFSSIFYILFSGAAGLLVYAVQQLRKGEKKP
;
A
#
# COMPACT_ATOMS: atom_id res chain seq x y z
N MET A 1 23.19 13.30 20.33
CA MET A 1 22.14 12.24 20.50
C MET A 1 22.54 11.04 19.66
N SER A 2 22.24 9.81 20.11
CA SER A 2 22.40 8.62 19.23
C SER A 2 21.52 8.83 18.00
N LYS A 3 22.03 8.48 16.80
CA LYS A 3 21.25 8.57 15.55
C LYS A 3 19.94 7.79 15.62
N THR A 4 19.91 6.69 16.36
CA THR A 4 18.67 5.92 16.62
C THR A 4 17.60 6.75 17.33
N LYS A 5 17.98 7.58 18.32
CA LYS A 5 17.02 8.48 19.00
C LYS A 5 16.52 9.58 18.08
N GLU A 6 17.39 10.09 17.22
CA GLU A 6 17.02 11.10 16.23
C GLU A 6 16.08 10.54 15.17
N LEU A 7 16.36 9.32 14.66
CA LEU A 7 15.46 8.57 13.78
C LEU A 7 14.08 8.38 14.42
N PHE A 8 14.05 7.93 15.69
CA PHE A 8 12.79 7.74 16.41
C PHE A 8 11.96 9.02 16.45
N TRP A 9 12.53 10.12 16.89
CA TRP A 9 11.78 11.38 17.01
C TRP A 9 11.37 11.96 15.67
N THR A 10 12.20 11.82 14.63
CA THR A 10 11.87 12.25 13.28
C THR A 10 10.68 11.46 12.73
N PHE A 11 10.73 10.13 12.82
CA PHE A 11 9.62 9.30 12.33
C PHE A 11 8.37 9.40 13.20
N PHE A 12 8.51 9.63 14.49
CA PHE A 12 7.37 9.92 15.36
C PHE A 12 6.64 11.20 14.94
N LYS A 13 7.38 12.28 14.66
CA LYS A 13 6.79 13.52 14.16
C LYS A 13 6.12 13.31 12.80
N ILE A 14 6.79 12.61 11.87
CA ILE A 14 6.23 12.30 10.56
C ILE A 14 4.93 11.50 10.72
N GLY A 15 4.90 10.45 11.57
CA GLY A 15 3.71 9.66 11.84
C GLY A 15 2.57 10.43 12.51
N ALA A 16 2.90 11.43 13.34
CA ALA A 16 1.90 12.24 14.06
C ALA A 16 1.27 13.33 13.18
N PHE A 17 2.04 13.93 12.29
CA PHE A 17 1.62 15.13 11.55
C PHE A 17 1.39 14.91 10.06
N THR A 18 1.64 13.70 9.55
CA THR A 18 1.36 13.40 8.14
C THR A 18 -0.08 12.93 7.98
N PHE A 19 -0.94 13.83 7.55
CA PHE A 19 -2.31 13.52 7.15
C PHE A 19 -2.33 13.23 5.65
N GLY A 20 -2.65 12.02 5.28
CA GLY A 20 -2.63 11.54 3.90
C GLY A 20 -1.56 10.47 3.71
N GLY A 21 -1.69 9.71 2.62
CA GLY A 21 -0.77 8.63 2.29
C GLY A 21 0.01 8.92 1.00
N GLY A 22 0.92 8.02 0.65
CA GLY A 22 1.58 8.01 -0.65
C GLY A 22 2.49 9.21 -0.89
N TYR A 23 2.22 9.97 -1.92
CA TYR A 23 3.14 11.02 -2.41
C TYR A 23 3.39 12.18 -1.43
N ALA A 24 2.41 12.54 -0.60
CA ALA A 24 2.62 13.61 0.39
C ALA A 24 3.68 13.23 1.43
N MET A 25 3.68 11.97 1.87
CA MET A 25 4.70 11.48 2.78
C MET A 25 6.06 11.31 2.11
N VAL A 26 6.09 10.87 0.85
CA VAL A 26 7.34 10.78 0.08
C VAL A 26 8.02 12.14 -0.01
N ALA A 27 7.26 13.21 -0.28
CA ALA A 27 7.79 14.56 -0.32
C ALA A 27 8.36 15.03 1.04
N LEU A 28 7.68 14.71 2.16
CA LEU A 28 8.18 15.01 3.51
C LEU A 28 9.46 14.25 3.84
N LEU A 29 9.53 12.96 3.49
CA LEU A 29 10.72 12.15 3.69
C LEU A 29 11.91 12.66 2.86
N GLN A 30 11.67 13.09 1.62
CA GLN A 30 12.70 13.68 0.78
C GLN A 30 13.25 14.96 1.41
N ASN A 31 12.38 15.87 1.82
CA ASN A 31 12.81 17.10 2.47
C ASN A 31 13.64 16.81 3.72
N GLU A 32 13.15 15.94 4.59
CA GLU A 32 13.82 15.64 5.87
C GLU A 32 15.16 14.93 5.70
N PHE A 33 15.20 13.85 4.88
CA PHE A 33 16.38 12.97 4.82
C PHE A 33 17.37 13.31 3.70
N VAL A 34 16.94 13.99 2.64
CA VAL A 34 17.82 14.41 1.55
C VAL A 34 18.24 15.86 1.71
N GLU A 35 17.28 16.78 1.91
CA GLU A 35 17.57 18.22 1.89
C GLU A 35 18.09 18.73 3.25
N GLU A 36 17.40 18.40 4.35
CA GLU A 36 17.73 18.92 5.68
C GLU A 36 18.85 18.12 6.34
N LYS A 37 18.64 16.81 6.56
CA LYS A 37 19.63 15.97 7.27
C LYS A 37 20.77 15.50 6.40
N LYS A 38 20.56 15.42 5.08
CA LYS A 38 21.57 14.93 4.11
C LYS A 38 22.09 13.52 4.47
N TRP A 39 21.21 12.68 4.99
CA TRP A 39 21.53 11.30 5.34
C TRP A 39 21.41 10.36 4.16
N LEU A 40 20.67 10.77 3.12
CA LEU A 40 20.51 10.04 1.87
C LEU A 40 20.84 10.95 0.69
N THR A 41 21.42 10.38 -0.36
CA THR A 41 21.49 11.05 -1.65
C THR A 41 20.13 10.98 -2.34
N LYS A 42 19.94 11.76 -3.39
CA LYS A 42 18.70 11.77 -4.17
C LYS A 42 18.47 10.43 -4.86
N GLU A 43 19.51 9.80 -5.38
CA GLU A 43 19.49 8.50 -6.01
C GLU A 43 19.06 7.42 -5.01
N GLU A 44 19.70 7.39 -3.84
CA GLU A 44 19.36 6.45 -2.77
C GLU A 44 17.93 6.61 -2.27
N PHE A 45 17.42 7.84 -2.27
CA PHE A 45 16.04 8.12 -1.91
C PHE A 45 15.05 7.57 -2.96
N LEU A 46 15.35 7.73 -4.25
CA LEU A 46 14.52 7.17 -5.33
C LEU A 46 14.49 5.65 -5.30
N ASP A 47 15.63 5.01 -5.05
CA ASP A 47 15.71 3.55 -4.87
C ASP A 47 14.85 3.09 -3.68
N MET A 48 14.92 3.82 -2.57
CA MET A 48 14.09 3.55 -1.39
C MET A 48 12.61 3.65 -1.72
N VAL A 49 12.17 4.67 -2.46
CA VAL A 49 10.76 4.83 -2.85
C VAL A 49 10.31 3.66 -3.71
N ALA A 50 11.11 3.26 -4.71
CA ALA A 50 10.80 2.12 -5.57
C ALA A 50 10.64 0.81 -4.78
N ILE A 51 11.53 0.56 -3.81
CA ILE A 51 11.47 -0.60 -2.93
C ILE A 51 10.25 -0.53 -2.02
N ALA A 52 9.98 0.64 -1.41
CA ALA A 52 8.86 0.82 -0.51
C ALA A 52 7.50 0.65 -1.21
N GLU A 53 7.38 1.09 -2.48
CA GLU A 53 6.17 0.93 -3.28
C GLU A 53 6.00 -0.51 -3.80
N SER A 54 7.08 -1.21 -4.08
CA SER A 54 7.03 -2.62 -4.52
C SER A 54 6.80 -3.60 -3.37
N THR A 55 7.02 -3.17 -2.12
CA THR A 55 6.84 -4.00 -0.93
C THR A 55 5.39 -3.92 -0.44
N PRO A 56 4.70 -5.07 -0.23
CA PRO A 56 3.34 -5.06 0.31
C PRO A 56 3.29 -4.38 1.68
N GLY A 57 2.43 -3.37 1.83
CA GLY A 57 2.25 -2.64 3.07
C GLY A 57 2.20 -1.11 2.88
N PRO A 58 1.98 -0.35 3.95
CA PRO A 58 1.98 1.11 3.89
C PRO A 58 3.36 1.64 3.50
N VAL A 59 3.44 2.46 2.45
CA VAL A 59 4.70 3.07 1.98
C VAL A 59 5.45 3.79 3.11
N ALA A 60 4.71 4.45 4.00
CA ALA A 60 5.24 5.08 5.20
C ALA A 60 6.08 4.16 6.09
N VAL A 61 5.53 2.99 6.37
CA VAL A 61 6.15 1.98 7.25
C VAL A 61 7.35 1.34 6.55
N ASN A 62 7.18 1.00 5.27
CA ASN A 62 8.25 0.42 4.46
C ASN A 62 9.43 1.39 4.33
N SER A 63 9.16 2.68 4.05
CA SER A 63 10.17 3.74 3.98
C SER A 63 10.89 3.95 5.32
N ALA A 64 10.13 3.99 6.43
CA ALA A 64 10.71 4.14 7.75
C ALA A 64 11.65 2.98 8.10
N THR A 65 11.23 1.76 7.79
CA THR A 65 12.02 0.55 7.99
C THR A 65 13.31 0.60 7.16
N TYR A 66 13.20 0.93 5.87
CA TYR A 66 14.35 1.01 4.96
C TYR A 66 15.35 2.09 5.39
N ILE A 67 14.88 3.32 5.62
CA ILE A 67 15.74 4.44 6.03
C ILE A 67 16.40 4.12 7.37
N GLY A 68 15.63 3.61 8.33
CA GLY A 68 16.16 3.22 9.63
C GLY A 68 17.24 2.16 9.53
N TYR A 69 17.02 1.12 8.71
CA TYR A 69 18.01 0.07 8.48
C TYR A 69 19.28 0.60 7.82
N LYS A 70 19.14 1.46 6.83
CA LYS A 70 20.28 2.02 6.11
C LYS A 70 21.17 2.88 7.00
N ILE A 71 20.60 3.62 7.96
CA ILE A 71 21.34 4.57 8.80
C ILE A 71 21.94 3.87 10.05
N GLU A 72 21.20 3.00 10.71
CA GLU A 72 21.57 2.39 12.02
C GLU A 72 21.28 0.88 12.07
N GLY A 73 21.19 0.22 10.92
CA GLY A 73 20.96 -1.22 10.87
C GLY A 73 19.63 -1.64 11.50
N ALA A 74 19.59 -2.86 12.05
CA ALA A 74 18.36 -3.44 12.60
C ALA A 74 17.73 -2.61 13.74
N ALA A 75 18.55 -1.99 14.59
CA ALA A 75 18.07 -1.14 15.68
C ALA A 75 17.41 0.15 15.13
N GLY A 76 18.00 0.76 14.10
CA GLY A 76 17.41 1.90 13.39
C GLY A 76 16.11 1.53 12.71
N ALA A 77 16.04 0.39 12.03
CA ALA A 77 14.82 -0.10 11.39
C ALA A 77 13.69 -0.28 12.43
N ALA A 78 13.94 -0.98 13.52
CA ALA A 78 12.96 -1.21 14.55
C ALA A 78 12.47 0.12 15.18
N ALA A 79 13.40 1.02 15.53
CA ALA A 79 13.08 2.30 16.13
C ALA A 79 12.22 3.18 15.19
N SER A 80 12.58 3.27 13.91
CA SER A 80 11.85 4.07 12.92
C SER A 80 10.46 3.51 12.63
N THR A 81 10.35 2.18 12.49
CA THR A 81 9.09 1.50 12.23
C THR A 81 8.11 1.66 13.40
N VAL A 82 8.57 1.45 14.62
CA VAL A 82 7.75 1.67 15.82
C VAL A 82 7.34 3.14 15.92
N ALA A 83 8.28 4.05 15.72
CA ALA A 83 8.03 5.48 15.84
C ALA A 83 6.95 6.00 14.88
N VAL A 84 6.98 5.58 13.61
CA VAL A 84 5.98 6.04 12.62
C VAL A 84 4.58 5.48 12.89
N CYS A 85 4.48 4.26 13.46
CA CYS A 85 3.21 3.62 13.79
C CYS A 85 2.60 4.10 15.12
N LEU A 86 3.44 4.49 16.07
CA LEU A 86 3.04 4.73 17.45
C LEU A 86 1.98 5.83 17.62
N PRO A 87 2.04 6.99 16.93
CA PRO A 87 1.00 8.03 17.03
C PRO A 87 -0.37 7.53 16.59
N SER A 88 -0.43 6.87 15.41
CA SER A 88 -1.68 6.33 14.88
C SER A 88 -2.24 5.23 15.80
N PHE A 89 -1.38 4.34 16.28
CA PHE A 89 -1.76 3.30 17.23
C PHE A 89 -2.33 3.90 18.52
N ALA A 90 -1.67 4.93 19.08
CA ALA A 90 -2.13 5.58 20.30
C ALA A 90 -3.52 6.23 20.13
N VAL A 91 -3.76 6.92 19.02
CA VAL A 91 -5.05 7.53 18.71
C VAL A 91 -6.14 6.47 18.57
N ILE A 92 -5.89 5.40 17.80
CA ILE A 92 -6.85 4.32 17.61
C ILE A 92 -7.12 3.61 18.94
N TYR A 93 -6.10 3.36 19.73
CA TYR A 93 -6.25 2.73 21.04
C TYR A 93 -7.10 3.58 21.99
N LEU A 94 -6.83 4.88 22.08
CA LEU A 94 -7.63 5.79 22.91
C LEU A 94 -9.10 5.84 22.45
N ILE A 95 -9.34 5.90 21.14
CA ILE A 95 -10.71 5.87 20.61
C ILE A 95 -11.39 4.53 20.94
N SER A 96 -10.67 3.41 20.88
CA SER A 96 -11.23 2.09 21.15
C SER A 96 -11.72 1.92 22.59
N LEU A 97 -11.09 2.60 23.57
CA LEU A 97 -11.51 2.55 24.97
C LEU A 97 -12.90 3.16 25.20
N PHE A 98 -13.31 4.09 24.35
CA PHE A 98 -14.58 4.82 24.45
C PHE A 98 -15.43 4.66 23.19
N PHE A 99 -15.22 3.56 22.45
CA PHE A 99 -15.78 3.41 21.10
C PHE A 99 -17.31 3.49 21.07
N ASP A 100 -17.99 2.84 22.03
CA ASP A 100 -19.45 2.87 22.10
C ASP A 100 -20.00 4.27 22.40
N GLN A 101 -19.35 5.00 23.29
CA GLN A 101 -19.72 6.39 23.59
C GLN A 101 -19.42 7.30 22.41
N PHE A 102 -18.31 7.08 21.72
CA PHE A 102 -17.87 7.84 20.55
C PHE A 102 -18.86 7.67 19.38
N LEU A 103 -19.33 6.46 19.11
CA LEU A 103 -20.32 6.19 18.06
C LEU A 103 -21.72 6.70 18.38
N ARG A 104 -22.08 6.91 19.66
CA ARG A 104 -23.38 7.51 20.05
C ARG A 104 -23.49 8.99 19.70
N LEU A 105 -22.37 9.66 19.45
CA LEU A 105 -22.37 11.05 18.99
C LEU A 105 -22.86 11.09 17.55
N SER A 106 -24.01 11.73 17.30
CA SER A 106 -24.61 11.79 15.96
C SER A 106 -23.69 12.39 14.90
N VAL A 107 -22.89 13.38 15.29
CA VAL A 107 -21.89 14.03 14.43
C VAL A 107 -20.82 13.01 14.00
N VAL A 108 -20.36 12.16 14.91
CA VAL A 108 -19.36 11.12 14.65
C VAL A 108 -19.95 10.06 13.70
N ALA A 109 -21.14 9.56 13.99
CA ALA A 109 -21.81 8.59 13.14
C ALA A 109 -22.00 9.13 11.71
N SER A 110 -22.45 10.38 11.57
CA SER A 110 -22.60 11.05 10.27
C SER A 110 -21.27 11.23 9.55
N ALA A 111 -20.19 11.57 10.28
CA ALA A 111 -18.85 11.68 9.71
C ALA A 111 -18.33 10.32 9.20
N PHE A 112 -18.54 9.24 9.94
CA PHE A 112 -18.19 7.89 9.51
C PHE A 112 -18.96 7.46 8.25
N HIS A 113 -20.25 7.77 8.15
CA HIS A 113 -21.02 7.53 6.92
C HIS A 113 -20.45 8.30 5.74
N GLY A 114 -20.10 9.58 5.93
CA GLY A 114 -19.45 10.39 4.88
C GLY A 114 -18.10 9.79 4.43
N ILE A 115 -17.26 9.39 5.37
CA ILE A 115 -15.97 8.72 5.08
C ILE A 115 -16.21 7.43 4.30
N GLN A 116 -17.18 6.63 4.69
CA GLN A 116 -17.51 5.36 4.04
C GLN A 116 -17.90 5.57 2.57
N VAL A 117 -18.72 6.57 2.28
CA VAL A 117 -19.08 6.94 0.90
C VAL A 117 -17.86 7.39 0.09
N CYS A 118 -16.99 8.21 0.68
CA CYS A 118 -15.75 8.65 0.04
C CYS A 118 -14.81 7.46 -0.26
N VAL A 119 -14.67 6.51 0.67
CA VAL A 119 -13.84 5.31 0.46
C VAL A 119 -14.39 4.44 -0.67
N ILE A 120 -15.71 4.23 -0.72
CA ILE A 120 -16.36 3.49 -1.81
C ILE A 120 -16.08 4.18 -3.15
N TYR A 121 -16.24 5.51 -3.22
CA TYR A 121 -15.93 6.29 -4.42
C TYR A 121 -14.47 6.16 -4.85
N LEU A 122 -13.53 6.25 -3.91
CA LEU A 122 -12.09 6.14 -4.20
C LEU A 122 -11.73 4.74 -4.74
N ILE A 123 -12.25 3.68 -4.13
CA ILE A 123 -12.04 2.30 -4.59
C ILE A 123 -12.61 2.10 -5.98
N LEU A 124 -13.84 2.56 -6.22
CA LEU A 124 -14.48 2.46 -7.53
C LEU A 124 -13.72 3.27 -8.58
N SER A 125 -13.31 4.49 -8.26
CA SER A 125 -12.54 5.35 -9.15
C SER A 125 -11.19 4.73 -9.52
N ALA A 126 -10.47 4.17 -8.54
CA ALA A 126 -9.23 3.46 -8.78
C ALA A 126 -9.43 2.23 -9.67
N GLY A 127 -10.46 1.42 -9.40
CA GLY A 127 -10.80 0.26 -10.23
C GLY A 127 -11.14 0.65 -11.67
N LEU A 128 -11.93 1.71 -11.87
CA LEU A 128 -12.25 2.21 -13.20
C LEU A 128 -11.03 2.77 -13.94
N LYS A 129 -10.10 3.41 -13.22
CA LYS A 129 -8.84 3.89 -13.81
C LYS A 129 -7.98 2.72 -14.28
N MET A 130 -7.78 1.72 -13.43
CA MET A 130 -7.04 0.49 -13.80
C MET A 130 -7.69 -0.21 -15.00
N LEU A 131 -9.02 -0.26 -15.04
CA LEU A 131 -9.76 -0.85 -16.16
C LEU A 131 -9.53 -0.10 -17.48
N LYS A 132 -9.41 1.24 -17.44
CA LYS A 132 -9.13 2.06 -18.62
C LYS A 132 -7.70 1.90 -19.12
N GLU A 133 -6.74 1.68 -18.22
CA GLU A 133 -5.33 1.48 -18.54
C GLU A 133 -5.03 0.05 -19.01
N LEU A 134 -5.97 -0.89 -18.84
CA LEU A 134 -5.81 -2.27 -19.26
C LEU A 134 -5.71 -2.35 -20.78
N GLU A 135 -4.66 -2.96 -21.29
CA GLU A 135 -4.55 -3.30 -22.73
C GLU A 135 -5.73 -4.16 -23.17
N ARG A 136 -6.45 -3.69 -24.21
CA ARG A 136 -7.66 -4.34 -24.74
C ARG A 136 -7.33 -5.58 -25.56
N SER A 137 -6.64 -6.54 -24.95
CA SER A 137 -6.48 -7.87 -25.53
C SER A 137 -7.74 -8.71 -25.20
N ILE A 138 -8.20 -9.53 -26.17
CA ILE A 138 -9.28 -10.48 -25.94
C ILE A 138 -9.01 -11.35 -24.72
N PHE A 139 -7.75 -11.76 -24.54
CA PHE A 139 -7.30 -12.57 -23.42
C PHE A 139 -7.48 -11.84 -22.08
N ASN A 140 -7.07 -10.58 -21.99
CA ASN A 140 -7.21 -9.77 -20.75
C ASN A 140 -8.68 -9.55 -20.40
N ILE A 141 -9.53 -9.31 -21.40
CA ILE A 141 -10.97 -9.12 -21.19
C ILE A 141 -11.61 -10.41 -20.71
N VAL A 142 -11.26 -11.55 -21.29
CA VAL A 142 -11.81 -12.86 -20.90
C VAL A 142 -11.42 -13.20 -19.46
N ILE A 143 -10.14 -13.06 -19.08
CA ILE A 143 -9.69 -13.30 -17.71
C ILE A 143 -10.38 -12.36 -16.73
N LEU A 144 -10.42 -11.07 -17.03
CA LEU A 144 -11.06 -10.10 -16.16
C LEU A 144 -12.54 -10.44 -15.92
N THR A 145 -13.26 -10.74 -17.00
CA THR A 145 -14.69 -11.09 -16.92
C THR A 145 -14.91 -12.39 -16.18
N ALA A 146 -14.08 -13.40 -16.41
CA ALA A 146 -14.18 -14.70 -15.73
C ALA A 146 -13.91 -14.56 -14.23
N VAL A 147 -12.86 -13.82 -13.84
CA VAL A 147 -12.54 -13.59 -12.43
C VAL A 147 -13.62 -12.76 -11.74
N ALA A 148 -14.11 -11.69 -12.39
CA ALA A 148 -15.21 -10.89 -11.84
C ALA A 148 -16.49 -11.70 -11.66
N ALA A 149 -16.87 -12.50 -12.64
CA ALA A 149 -18.03 -13.39 -12.55
C ALA A 149 -17.87 -14.44 -11.46
N ALA A 150 -16.67 -15.03 -11.31
CA ALA A 150 -16.39 -15.99 -10.24
C ALA A 150 -16.48 -15.34 -8.85
N MET A 151 -15.93 -14.12 -8.68
CA MET A 151 -16.01 -13.39 -7.41
C MET A 151 -17.46 -13.05 -7.03
N VAL A 152 -18.24 -12.55 -7.99
CA VAL A 152 -19.66 -12.24 -7.78
C VAL A 152 -20.45 -13.52 -7.49
N GLY A 153 -20.22 -14.58 -8.25
CA GLY A 153 -20.88 -15.89 -8.04
C GLY A 153 -20.58 -16.48 -6.67
N CYS A 154 -19.32 -16.49 -6.23
CA CYS A 154 -18.93 -16.94 -4.89
C CYS A 154 -19.53 -16.05 -3.79
N SER A 155 -19.61 -14.75 -4.01
CA SER A 155 -20.22 -13.81 -3.07
C SER A 155 -21.74 -14.09 -2.90
N ILE A 156 -22.45 -14.33 -3.99
CA ILE A 156 -23.89 -14.68 -3.95
C ILE A 156 -24.11 -16.05 -3.30
N ALA A 157 -23.22 -17.01 -3.57
CA ALA A 157 -23.28 -18.35 -2.97
C ALA A 157 -22.82 -18.40 -1.50
N ALA A 158 -22.47 -17.24 -0.90
CA ALA A 158 -21.92 -17.12 0.47
C ALA A 158 -20.71 -18.03 0.74
N VAL A 159 -19.94 -18.37 -0.30
CA VAL A 159 -18.70 -19.13 -0.19
C VAL A 159 -17.53 -18.14 0.01
N SER A 160 -16.88 -18.19 1.17
CA SER A 160 -15.72 -17.37 1.47
C SER A 160 -14.48 -17.92 0.76
N PHE A 161 -14.25 -17.50 -0.48
CA PHE A 161 -13.04 -17.83 -1.20
C PHE A 161 -12.02 -16.68 -1.02
N SER A 162 -10.81 -17.01 -0.60
CA SER A 162 -9.76 -15.97 -0.43
C SER A 162 -9.35 -15.39 -1.78
N SER A 163 -9.26 -14.05 -1.85
CA SER A 163 -8.81 -13.31 -3.03
C SER A 163 -7.44 -13.77 -3.55
N ILE A 164 -6.62 -14.35 -2.67
CA ILE A 164 -5.30 -14.89 -3.01
C ILE A 164 -5.41 -15.98 -4.10
N PHE A 165 -6.42 -16.86 -4.02
CA PHE A 165 -6.59 -17.91 -5.02
C PHE A 165 -6.92 -17.35 -6.41
N TYR A 166 -7.75 -16.30 -6.50
CA TYR A 166 -8.04 -15.66 -7.79
C TYR A 166 -6.79 -15.04 -8.41
N ILE A 167 -5.92 -14.41 -7.59
CA ILE A 167 -4.66 -13.84 -8.05
C ILE A 167 -3.71 -14.94 -8.54
N LEU A 168 -3.55 -16.03 -7.77
CA LEU A 168 -2.68 -17.14 -8.15
C LEU A 168 -3.16 -17.84 -9.44
N PHE A 169 -4.45 -18.13 -9.56
CA PHE A 169 -4.99 -18.78 -10.76
C PHE A 169 -4.89 -17.90 -12.00
N SER A 170 -5.23 -16.62 -11.89
CA SER A 170 -5.11 -15.70 -13.02
C SER A 170 -3.66 -15.44 -13.42
N GLY A 171 -2.76 -15.35 -12.42
CA GLY A 171 -1.32 -15.23 -12.66
C GLY A 171 -0.72 -16.48 -13.33
N ALA A 172 -1.08 -17.67 -12.85
CA ALA A 172 -0.65 -18.93 -13.47
C ALA A 172 -1.15 -19.06 -14.93
N ALA A 173 -2.42 -18.72 -15.18
CA ALA A 173 -2.98 -18.70 -16.52
C ALA A 173 -2.24 -17.73 -17.44
N GLY A 174 -1.90 -16.53 -16.96
CA GLY A 174 -1.10 -15.54 -17.70
C GLY A 174 0.29 -16.07 -18.06
N LEU A 175 0.98 -16.68 -17.09
CA LEU A 175 2.31 -17.27 -17.33
C LEU A 175 2.26 -18.43 -18.33
N LEU A 176 1.26 -19.30 -18.26
CA LEU A 176 1.08 -20.41 -19.22
C LEU A 176 0.87 -19.89 -20.63
N VAL A 177 0.01 -18.90 -20.81
CA VAL A 177 -0.23 -18.31 -22.13
C VAL A 177 1.01 -17.63 -22.67
N TYR A 178 1.75 -16.91 -21.83
CA TYR A 178 3.02 -16.28 -22.21
C TYR A 178 4.06 -17.34 -22.64
N ALA A 179 4.22 -18.41 -21.88
CA ALA A 179 5.14 -19.51 -22.22
C ALA A 179 4.77 -20.18 -23.56
N VAL A 180 3.49 -20.47 -23.78
CA VAL A 180 3.00 -21.03 -25.03
C VAL A 180 3.24 -20.10 -26.24
N GLN A 181 3.02 -18.79 -26.05
CA GLN A 181 3.29 -17.80 -27.10
C GLN A 181 4.78 -17.69 -27.43
N GLN A 182 5.64 -17.80 -26.42
CA GLN A 182 7.09 -17.74 -26.61
C GLN A 182 7.61 -18.99 -27.35
N LEU A 183 7.11 -20.18 -27.00
CA LEU A 183 7.42 -21.42 -27.73
C LEU A 183 6.99 -21.34 -29.20
N ARG A 184 5.78 -20.84 -29.47
CA ARG A 184 5.29 -20.65 -30.85
C ARG A 184 6.09 -19.61 -31.68
N LYS A 185 6.66 -18.58 -31.00
CA LYS A 185 7.53 -17.59 -31.67
C LYS A 185 8.93 -18.16 -31.95
N GLY A 186 9.44 -19.05 -31.09
CA GLY A 186 10.72 -19.74 -31.31
C GLY A 186 10.71 -20.71 -32.50
N GLU A 187 9.57 -21.30 -32.80
CA GLU A 187 9.39 -22.25 -33.94
C GLU A 187 9.26 -21.55 -35.30
N LYS A 188 9.10 -20.22 -35.33
CA LYS A 188 8.95 -19.42 -36.57
C LYS A 188 10.21 -18.66 -37.01
N LYS A 189 11.41 -19.02 -36.52
CA LYS A 189 12.66 -18.55 -37.14
C LYS A 189 13.15 -19.61 -38.11
N PRO A 190 13.17 -19.31 -39.43
CA PRO A 190 13.83 -20.14 -40.42
C PRO A 190 15.35 -20.12 -40.22
#